data_7183f11635de12fb887e94dcdcc5b4ac
#
_entry.id   7183f11635de12fb887e94dcdcc5b4ac
#
_cell.length_a   1.000
_cell.length_b   1.000
_cell.length_c   1.000
_cell.angle_alpha   90.00
_cell.angle_beta   90.00
_cell.angle_gamma   90.00
#
_symmetry.space_group_name_H-M   'P 1'
#
loop_
_entity.id
_entity.type
_entity.pdbx_description
1 polymer ?
#
loop_
_entity_poly.entity_id
_entity_poly.type
_entity_poly.pdbx_seq_one_letter_code
_entity_poly.pdbx_strand_id
1 'polypeptide(L)'
;ASTAGDILNTKGDILSRTSSALARLAVGDDGQVLTCASGETTGLEWSTPSAHPVITQSFIIAASDEGTALTTGTAKVSWRMPYAFTLTAGAGGITASCNQAPTGAILTVDVNEAGSTILSTKLTIAIGSTTSVGGTAPVISDVNLAANALMTIDIDQIGSTNAGTGLKVTLIGVRA
;
A
#
# COMPACT_ATOMS: atom_id res chain seq x y z
N ALA A 1 -30.14 9.81 -47.62
CA ALA A 1 -29.72 9.80 -46.24
C ALA A 1 -29.21 8.37 -45.93
N SER A 2 -28.00 8.21 -45.40
CA SER A 2 -27.49 6.91 -44.97
C SER A 2 -28.32 6.38 -43.83
N THR A 3 -28.69 5.12 -43.88
CA THR A 3 -29.35 4.42 -42.77
C THR A 3 -28.30 3.86 -41.80
N ALA A 4 -28.70 3.50 -40.58
CA ALA A 4 -27.79 2.87 -39.62
C ALA A 4 -27.16 1.58 -40.18
N GLY A 5 -27.88 0.81 -41.00
CA GLY A 5 -27.39 -0.40 -41.67
C GLY A 5 -26.33 -0.14 -42.73
N ASP A 6 -26.29 1.06 -43.32
CA ASP A 6 -25.25 1.42 -44.29
C ASP A 6 -23.93 1.82 -43.58
N ILE A 7 -24.00 2.15 -42.31
CA ILE A 7 -22.87 2.63 -41.50
C ILE A 7 -22.25 1.50 -40.71
N LEU A 8 -23.06 0.65 -40.08
CA LEU A 8 -22.61 -0.50 -39.28
C LEU A 8 -22.42 -1.72 -40.19
N ASN A 9 -21.23 -2.19 -40.34
CA ASN A 9 -20.89 -3.29 -41.29
C ASN A 9 -20.20 -4.47 -40.60
N THR A 10 -19.91 -4.39 -39.32
CA THR A 10 -19.27 -5.48 -38.57
C THR A 10 -20.04 -5.69 -37.25
N LYS A 11 -20.13 -6.95 -36.82
CA LYS A 11 -20.72 -7.31 -35.54
C LYS A 11 -19.94 -6.60 -34.41
N GLY A 12 -20.66 -5.90 -33.53
CA GLY A 12 -20.05 -5.16 -32.42
C GLY A 12 -19.77 -3.68 -32.71
N ASP A 13 -19.97 -3.24 -33.96
CA ASP A 13 -19.89 -1.81 -34.28
C ASP A 13 -20.91 -0.99 -33.48
N ILE A 14 -20.53 0.21 -33.10
CA ILE A 14 -21.41 1.18 -32.41
C ILE A 14 -21.71 2.33 -33.34
N LEU A 15 -23.00 2.69 -33.43
CA LEU A 15 -23.42 3.94 -34.08
C LEU A 15 -23.22 5.09 -33.12
N SER A 16 -22.35 6.00 -33.50
CA SER A 16 -22.11 7.24 -32.75
C SER A 16 -22.40 8.45 -33.64
N ARG A 17 -22.08 9.64 -33.14
CA ARG A 17 -22.26 10.88 -33.88
C ARG A 17 -21.05 11.77 -33.73
N THR A 18 -20.60 12.32 -34.85
CA THR A 18 -19.69 13.47 -34.88
C THR A 18 -20.48 14.74 -34.65
N SER A 19 -19.83 15.89 -34.65
CA SER A 19 -20.50 17.20 -34.55
C SER A 19 -21.58 17.40 -35.64
N SER A 20 -21.47 16.74 -36.80
CA SER A 20 -22.30 17.00 -37.97
C SER A 20 -23.00 15.79 -38.56
N ALA A 21 -22.52 14.54 -38.32
CA ALA A 21 -23.03 13.35 -39.00
C ALA A 21 -23.05 12.11 -38.10
N LEU A 22 -23.83 11.09 -38.49
CA LEU A 22 -23.72 9.76 -37.93
C LEU A 22 -22.36 9.16 -38.34
N ALA A 23 -21.72 8.46 -37.40
CA ALA A 23 -20.42 7.83 -37.59
C ALA A 23 -20.39 6.45 -36.95
N ARG A 24 -19.57 5.57 -37.52
CA ARG A 24 -19.28 4.27 -36.95
C ARG A 24 -18.10 4.38 -35.99
N LEU A 25 -18.25 3.84 -34.79
CA LEU A 25 -17.12 3.41 -34.00
C LEU A 25 -16.99 1.88 -34.23
N ALA A 26 -15.91 1.46 -34.86
CA ALA A 26 -15.65 0.04 -35.09
C ALA A 26 -15.55 -0.70 -33.74
N VAL A 27 -15.87 -1.98 -33.74
CA VAL A 27 -15.68 -2.84 -32.58
C VAL A 27 -14.22 -2.78 -32.09
N GLY A 28 -14.03 -2.72 -30.78
CA GLY A 28 -12.71 -2.79 -30.16
C GLY A 28 -12.17 -4.24 -30.06
N ASP A 29 -10.96 -4.35 -29.56
CA ASP A 29 -10.33 -5.65 -29.29
C ASP A 29 -10.86 -6.27 -28.00
N ASP A 30 -10.67 -7.59 -27.84
CA ASP A 30 -11.05 -8.30 -26.63
C ASP A 30 -10.38 -7.68 -25.39
N GLY A 31 -11.19 -7.43 -24.37
CA GLY A 31 -10.73 -6.83 -23.12
C GLY A 31 -10.69 -5.31 -23.10
N GLN A 32 -10.97 -4.63 -24.21
CA GLN A 32 -11.15 -3.18 -24.23
C GLN A 32 -12.52 -2.75 -23.65
N VAL A 33 -12.58 -1.55 -23.11
CA VAL A 33 -13.80 -0.90 -22.64
C VAL A 33 -14.05 0.40 -23.41
N LEU A 34 -15.32 0.70 -23.63
CA LEU A 34 -15.72 1.95 -24.25
C LEU A 34 -15.56 3.10 -23.25
N THR A 35 -14.79 4.10 -23.63
CA THR A 35 -14.52 5.28 -22.79
C THR A 35 -14.91 6.57 -23.49
N CYS A 36 -15.19 7.61 -22.71
CA CYS A 36 -15.36 8.96 -23.23
C CYS A 36 -13.97 9.53 -23.60
N ALA A 37 -13.85 10.07 -24.82
CA ALA A 37 -12.63 10.64 -25.35
C ALA A 37 -12.96 11.95 -26.07
N SER A 38 -12.82 13.09 -25.40
CA SER A 38 -13.19 14.39 -25.96
C SER A 38 -12.32 14.84 -27.16
N GLY A 39 -11.16 14.22 -27.34
CA GLY A 39 -10.27 14.44 -28.49
C GLY A 39 -10.67 13.66 -29.74
N GLU A 40 -11.52 12.64 -29.60
CA GLU A 40 -12.00 11.84 -30.71
C GLU A 40 -13.22 12.47 -31.38
N THR A 41 -13.34 12.29 -32.71
CA THR A 41 -14.43 12.88 -33.48
C THR A 41 -15.81 12.41 -33.06
N THR A 42 -15.92 11.17 -32.53
CA THR A 42 -17.14 10.58 -31.98
C THR A 42 -17.33 10.85 -30.50
N GLY A 43 -16.36 11.41 -29.82
CA GLY A 43 -16.34 11.58 -28.36
C GLY A 43 -16.15 10.27 -27.59
N LEU A 44 -15.87 9.17 -28.29
CA LEU A 44 -15.74 7.83 -27.74
C LEU A 44 -14.52 7.12 -28.34
N GLU A 45 -13.87 6.29 -27.53
CA GLU A 45 -12.80 5.36 -27.97
C GLU A 45 -12.87 4.02 -27.22
N TRP A 46 -12.27 3.01 -27.80
CA TRP A 46 -11.99 1.75 -27.11
C TRP A 46 -10.61 1.87 -26.45
N SER A 47 -10.56 1.69 -25.16
CA SER A 47 -9.32 1.71 -24.40
C SER A 47 -9.11 0.43 -23.60
N THR A 48 -7.87 0.00 -23.52
CA THR A 48 -7.51 -1.05 -22.58
C THR A 48 -7.74 -0.50 -21.18
N PRO A 49 -8.51 -1.19 -20.30
CA PRO A 49 -8.63 -0.75 -18.93
C PRO A 49 -7.22 -0.55 -18.37
N SER A 50 -6.92 0.64 -17.90
CA SER A 50 -5.70 0.81 -17.12
C SER A 50 -5.75 -0.23 -16.00
N ALA A 51 -4.64 -0.92 -15.77
CA ALA A 51 -4.54 -1.84 -14.64
C ALA A 51 -5.24 -1.19 -13.44
N HIS A 52 -6.08 -1.94 -12.74
CA HIS A 52 -6.81 -1.46 -11.55
C HIS A 52 -5.90 -0.51 -10.78
N PRO A 53 -6.37 0.67 -10.39
CA PRO A 53 -5.53 1.57 -9.61
C PRO A 53 -4.97 0.76 -8.44
N VAL A 54 -3.66 0.71 -8.36
CA VAL A 54 -2.98 -0.03 -7.29
C VAL A 54 -3.40 0.63 -5.98
N ILE A 55 -4.33 0.00 -5.28
CA ILE A 55 -4.89 0.56 -4.05
C ILE A 55 -3.85 0.35 -2.95
N THR A 56 -3.30 1.44 -2.44
CA THR A 56 -2.47 1.42 -1.25
C THR A 56 -3.29 0.92 -0.06
N GLN A 57 -2.78 -0.10 0.60
CA GLN A 57 -3.36 -0.72 1.80
C GLN A 57 -2.45 -0.51 2.98
N SER A 58 -2.99 -0.63 4.18
CA SER A 58 -2.20 -0.61 5.40
C SER A 58 -2.62 -1.71 6.37
N PHE A 59 -1.62 -2.29 7.05
CA PHE A 59 -1.80 -3.17 8.21
C PHE A 59 -1.31 -2.44 9.43
N ILE A 60 -2.13 -2.35 10.47
CA ILE A 60 -1.75 -1.82 11.77
C ILE A 60 -1.66 -2.99 12.74
N ILE A 61 -0.46 -3.23 13.26
CA ILE A 61 -0.18 -4.34 14.17
C ILE A 61 0.10 -3.75 15.56
N ALA A 62 -0.73 -4.08 16.54
CA ALA A 62 -0.47 -3.75 17.93
C ALA A 62 0.62 -4.68 18.47
N ALA A 63 1.74 -4.11 18.87
CA ALA A 63 2.89 -4.85 19.44
C ALA A 63 2.91 -4.83 20.97
N SER A 64 2.01 -4.08 21.60
CA SER A 64 1.75 -4.11 23.05
C SER A 64 0.34 -3.61 23.35
N ASP A 65 -0.13 -3.81 24.59
CA ASP A 65 -1.33 -3.13 25.08
C ASP A 65 -1.07 -1.62 25.33
N GLU A 66 -2.15 -0.86 25.50
CA GLU A 66 -2.10 0.60 25.57
C GLU A 66 -1.51 1.13 26.91
N GLY A 67 -1.59 0.36 27.97
CA GLY A 67 -1.31 0.82 29.33
C GLY A 67 -0.05 0.24 29.97
N THR A 68 0.43 -0.90 29.48
CA THR A 68 1.59 -1.58 30.07
C THR A 68 2.90 -1.04 29.48
N ALA A 69 3.87 -0.78 30.36
CA ALA A 69 5.22 -0.37 29.95
C ALA A 69 5.85 -1.40 29.01
N LEU A 70 6.46 -0.92 27.95
CA LEU A 70 7.16 -1.75 26.97
C LEU A 70 8.30 -2.53 27.63
N THR A 71 8.58 -3.71 27.13
CA THR A 71 9.76 -4.51 27.48
C THR A 71 10.47 -4.95 26.22
N THR A 72 11.80 -4.99 26.26
CA THR A 72 12.60 -5.54 25.16
C THR A 72 12.32 -7.05 24.97
N GLY A 73 12.54 -7.53 23.77
CA GLY A 73 12.43 -8.95 23.43
C GLY A 73 12.14 -9.18 21.97
N THR A 74 12.40 -10.40 21.52
CA THR A 74 12.11 -10.89 20.19
C THR A 74 10.69 -11.45 20.10
N ALA A 75 10.09 -11.39 18.90
CA ALA A 75 8.75 -11.89 18.61
C ALA A 75 7.69 -11.46 19.64
N LYS A 76 7.69 -10.18 20.03
CA LYS A 76 6.70 -9.61 20.96
C LYS A 76 5.28 -9.79 20.45
N VAL A 77 5.13 -9.77 19.13
CA VAL A 77 3.92 -10.16 18.42
C VAL A 77 4.31 -10.94 17.17
N SER A 78 3.47 -11.87 16.76
CA SER A 78 3.62 -12.61 15.52
C SER A 78 2.28 -12.71 14.79
N TRP A 79 2.33 -12.69 13.46
CA TRP A 79 1.16 -12.90 12.60
C TRP A 79 1.58 -13.55 11.29
N ARG A 80 0.62 -13.99 10.51
CA ARG A 80 0.84 -14.48 9.14
C ARG A 80 0.35 -13.43 8.14
N MET A 81 1.15 -13.18 7.11
CA MET A 81 0.68 -12.32 6.00
C MET A 81 -0.49 -13.01 5.30
N PRO A 82 -1.65 -12.35 5.15
CA PRO A 82 -2.83 -12.98 4.56
C PRO A 82 -2.66 -13.23 3.05
N TYR A 83 -1.79 -12.47 2.40
CA TYR A 83 -1.44 -12.56 0.97
C TYR A 83 -0.08 -11.93 0.74
N ALA A 84 0.49 -12.11 -0.46
CA ALA A 84 1.73 -11.43 -0.85
C ALA A 84 1.51 -9.91 -0.87
N PHE A 85 2.46 -9.15 -0.32
CA PHE A 85 2.33 -7.73 -0.10
C PHE A 85 3.64 -7.03 -0.41
N THR A 86 3.61 -5.98 -1.24
CA THR A 86 4.78 -5.18 -1.55
C THR A 86 4.69 -3.86 -0.78
N LEU A 87 5.63 -3.65 0.14
CA LEU A 87 5.74 -2.41 0.91
C LEU A 87 6.06 -1.23 -0.01
N THR A 88 5.50 -0.07 0.30
CA THR A 88 5.95 1.18 -0.32
C THR A 88 7.43 1.39 -0.01
N ALA A 89 8.23 1.66 -1.03
CA ALA A 89 9.65 1.89 -0.84
C ALA A 89 9.92 3.15 0.02
N GLY A 90 10.98 3.11 0.80
CA GLY A 90 11.40 4.20 1.67
C GLY A 90 10.62 4.31 2.98
N ALA A 91 10.82 5.40 3.70
CA ALA A 91 10.30 5.61 5.06
C ALA A 91 8.77 5.59 5.18
N GLY A 92 8.05 5.77 4.05
CA GLY A 92 6.58 5.72 4.02
C GLY A 92 6.00 4.32 4.04
N GLY A 93 6.79 3.27 3.79
CA GLY A 93 6.32 1.89 3.73
C GLY A 93 6.15 1.23 5.10
N ILE A 94 6.79 1.78 6.13
CA ILE A 94 6.71 1.27 7.49
C ILE A 94 6.86 2.42 8.49
N THR A 95 5.96 2.48 9.48
CA THR A 95 5.99 3.48 10.55
C THR A 95 5.65 2.84 11.89
N ALA A 96 6.01 3.50 12.96
CA ALA A 96 5.63 3.10 14.32
C ALA A 96 5.02 4.27 15.08
N SER A 97 4.13 3.95 16.01
CA SER A 97 3.57 4.90 16.98
C SER A 97 3.41 4.25 18.33
N CYS A 98 3.40 5.07 19.37
CA CYS A 98 3.14 4.61 20.74
C CYS A 98 2.16 5.56 21.43
N ASN A 99 1.45 5.04 22.44
CA ASN A 99 0.52 5.86 23.23
C ASN A 99 1.28 6.81 24.17
N GLN A 100 2.31 6.30 24.82
CA GLN A 100 3.18 7.08 25.71
C GLN A 100 4.61 7.12 25.16
N ALA A 101 5.19 8.32 25.09
CA ALA A 101 6.52 8.52 24.54
C ALA A 101 7.62 7.84 25.39
N PRO A 102 8.65 7.25 24.75
CA PRO A 102 9.86 6.83 25.45
C PRO A 102 10.63 8.05 25.97
N THR A 103 11.24 7.95 27.15
CA THR A 103 12.14 9.00 27.67
C THR A 103 13.43 8.39 28.19
N GLY A 104 14.50 9.20 28.20
CA GLY A 104 15.84 8.79 28.60
C GLY A 104 16.62 8.04 27.53
N ALA A 105 15.96 7.26 26.68
CA ALA A 105 16.51 6.61 25.49
C ALA A 105 15.46 6.51 24.39
N ILE A 106 15.87 6.29 23.14
CA ILE A 106 14.97 6.05 22.00
C ILE A 106 14.31 4.68 22.13
N LEU A 107 13.15 4.50 21.52
CA LEU A 107 12.55 3.19 21.27
C LEU A 107 13.04 2.68 19.92
N THR A 108 13.55 1.45 19.85
CA THR A 108 14.01 0.80 18.63
C THR A 108 13.20 -0.48 18.39
N VAL A 109 12.65 -0.59 17.18
CA VAL A 109 11.76 -1.68 16.77
C VAL A 109 12.27 -2.30 15.49
N ASP A 110 12.28 -3.62 15.44
CA ASP A 110 12.59 -4.40 14.24
C ASP A 110 11.36 -5.18 13.77
N VAL A 111 11.29 -5.40 12.47
CA VAL A 111 10.26 -6.23 11.84
C VAL A 111 10.94 -7.32 11.04
N ASN A 112 10.51 -8.56 11.25
CA ASN A 112 11.13 -9.72 10.62
C ASN A 112 10.11 -10.50 9.81
N GLU A 113 10.56 -11.05 8.69
CA GLU A 113 9.88 -12.06 7.90
C GLU A 113 10.65 -13.39 8.01
N ALA A 114 9.95 -14.46 8.40
CA ALA A 114 10.53 -15.80 8.56
C ALA A 114 11.83 -15.82 9.40
N GLY A 115 11.94 -14.93 10.38
CA GLY A 115 13.10 -14.82 11.29
C GLY A 115 14.24 -13.94 10.78
N SER A 116 14.09 -13.31 9.61
CA SER A 116 15.08 -12.36 9.05
C SER A 116 14.51 -10.95 9.07
N THR A 117 15.33 -9.96 9.48
CA THR A 117 14.89 -8.55 9.45
C THR A 117 14.63 -8.09 8.02
N ILE A 118 13.53 -7.36 7.85
CA ILE A 118 13.23 -6.67 6.58
C ILE A 118 13.81 -5.24 6.56
N LEU A 119 14.52 -4.83 7.60
CA LEU A 119 15.04 -3.47 7.79
C LEU A 119 16.58 -3.48 7.89
N SER A 120 17.27 -2.78 7.01
CA SER A 120 18.70 -2.49 7.18
C SER A 120 18.96 -1.32 8.13
N THR A 121 17.99 -0.41 8.27
CA THR A 121 17.93 0.59 9.35
C THR A 121 16.59 0.44 10.07
N LYS A 122 16.66 0.10 11.36
CA LYS A 122 15.47 -0.20 12.16
C LYS A 122 14.60 1.03 12.40
N LEU A 123 13.32 0.78 12.70
CA LEU A 123 12.38 1.82 13.11
C LEU A 123 12.79 2.40 14.48
N THR A 124 12.76 3.73 14.60
CA THR A 124 13.00 4.39 15.88
C THR A 124 11.93 5.41 16.18
N ILE A 125 11.56 5.51 17.47
CA ILE A 125 10.77 6.63 18.01
C ILE A 125 11.70 7.43 18.91
N ALA A 126 11.85 8.70 18.61
CA ALA A 126 12.74 9.59 19.34
C ALA A 126 12.25 9.85 20.79
N ILE A 127 13.17 10.23 21.65
CA ILE A 127 12.87 10.63 23.04
C ILE A 127 11.81 11.74 23.03
N GLY A 128 10.74 11.54 23.78
CA GLY A 128 9.63 12.49 23.91
C GLY A 128 8.66 12.51 22.71
N SER A 129 8.88 11.66 21.69
CA SER A 129 7.97 11.51 20.54
C SER A 129 7.06 10.30 20.73
N THR A 130 5.87 10.35 20.13
CA THR A 130 4.93 9.21 20.05
C THR A 130 4.87 8.60 18.67
N THR A 131 5.73 9.03 17.73
CA THR A 131 5.74 8.55 16.34
C THR A 131 7.16 8.46 15.80
N SER A 132 7.39 7.53 14.89
CA SER A 132 8.63 7.42 14.12
C SER A 132 8.69 8.43 12.96
N VAL A 133 7.58 9.05 12.61
CA VAL A 133 7.49 10.02 11.50
C VAL A 133 8.24 11.30 11.91
N GLY A 134 9.18 11.73 11.06
CA GLY A 134 10.03 12.90 11.34
C GLY A 134 11.30 12.59 12.14
N GLY A 135 11.49 11.33 12.60
CA GLY A 135 12.74 10.84 13.21
C GLY A 135 13.72 10.27 12.14
N THR A 136 14.63 9.42 12.60
CA THR A 136 15.51 8.67 11.68
C THR A 136 14.67 7.75 10.80
N ALA A 137 14.75 7.95 9.48
CA ALA A 137 14.00 7.17 8.52
C ALA A 137 14.46 5.69 8.52
N PRO A 138 13.56 4.72 8.62
CA PRO A 138 13.91 3.31 8.44
C PRO A 138 14.34 3.06 6.99
N VAL A 139 15.20 2.07 6.78
CA VAL A 139 15.58 1.60 5.45
C VAL A 139 15.07 0.18 5.29
N ILE A 140 14.09 0.00 4.41
CA ILE A 140 13.52 -1.30 4.10
C ILE A 140 14.47 -2.00 3.12
N SER A 141 15.01 -3.14 3.50
CA SER A 141 15.89 -3.98 2.67
C SER A 141 15.12 -5.07 1.94
N ASP A 142 13.97 -5.47 2.44
CA ASP A 142 13.04 -6.39 1.78
C ASP A 142 11.64 -5.78 1.75
N VAL A 143 11.20 -5.43 0.56
CA VAL A 143 9.86 -4.84 0.34
C VAL A 143 8.80 -5.90 -0.01
N ASN A 144 9.19 -7.13 -0.35
CA ASN A 144 8.29 -8.15 -0.88
C ASN A 144 7.96 -9.21 0.18
N LEU A 145 6.88 -9.01 0.90
CA LEU A 145 6.41 -9.93 1.93
C LEU A 145 5.62 -11.08 1.29
N ALA A 146 6.03 -12.32 1.54
CA ALA A 146 5.40 -13.49 0.95
C ALA A 146 4.02 -13.80 1.58
N ALA A 147 3.12 -14.35 0.80
CA ALA A 147 1.86 -14.88 1.33
C ALA A 147 2.13 -15.95 2.39
N ASN A 148 1.38 -15.90 3.50
CA ASN A 148 1.52 -16.81 4.64
C ASN A 148 2.90 -16.78 5.35
N ALA A 149 3.79 -15.82 5.04
CA ALA A 149 5.03 -15.63 5.78
C ALA A 149 4.75 -15.35 7.26
N LEU A 150 5.55 -15.93 8.14
CA LEU A 150 5.52 -15.60 9.56
C LEU A 150 6.24 -14.27 9.77
N MET A 151 5.50 -13.27 10.18
CA MET A 151 6.02 -11.97 10.54
C MET A 151 6.16 -11.84 12.05
N THR A 152 7.20 -11.15 12.52
CA THR A 152 7.37 -10.83 13.94
C THR A 152 7.82 -9.39 14.12
N ILE A 153 7.49 -8.82 15.28
CA ILE A 153 8.02 -7.54 15.74
C ILE A 153 8.90 -7.80 16.96
N ASP A 154 10.11 -7.27 16.91
CA ASP A 154 11.05 -7.25 18.01
C ASP A 154 11.14 -5.84 18.59
N ILE A 155 11.31 -5.75 19.90
CA ILE A 155 11.59 -4.49 20.59
C ILE A 155 13.03 -4.59 21.12
N ASP A 156 13.98 -3.93 20.43
CA ASP A 156 15.40 -4.02 20.76
C ASP A 156 15.81 -3.06 21.87
N GLN A 157 15.18 -1.89 21.92
CA GLN A 157 15.45 -0.85 22.91
C GLN A 157 14.17 -0.15 23.29
N ILE A 158 14.09 0.24 24.56
CA ILE A 158 13.00 1.02 25.15
C ILE A 158 13.56 2.28 25.79
N GLY A 159 12.69 3.23 26.15
CA GLY A 159 13.10 4.37 26.94
C GLY A 159 13.67 3.93 28.30
N SER A 160 14.78 4.53 28.72
CA SER A 160 15.47 4.16 29.97
C SER A 160 14.84 4.76 31.23
N THR A 161 14.10 5.86 31.09
CA THR A 161 13.35 6.50 32.19
C THR A 161 11.87 6.14 32.11
N ASN A 162 11.26 6.29 30.94
CA ASN A 162 9.93 5.79 30.62
C ASN A 162 10.04 4.89 29.38
N ALA A 163 9.68 3.64 29.51
CA ALA A 163 9.79 2.67 28.41
C ALA A 163 8.91 3.01 27.21
N GLY A 164 7.83 3.78 27.41
CA GLY A 164 6.72 3.93 26.46
C GLY A 164 5.65 2.85 26.65
N THR A 165 4.47 3.06 26.06
CA THR A 165 3.34 2.12 26.08
C THR A 165 2.61 2.13 24.74
N GLY A 166 1.80 1.11 24.44
CA GLY A 166 0.87 1.13 23.33
C GLY A 166 1.55 1.15 21.95
N LEU A 167 2.63 0.38 21.77
CA LEU A 167 3.35 0.30 20.49
C LEU A 167 2.50 -0.32 19.39
N LYS A 168 2.44 0.38 18.27
CA LYS A 168 1.83 -0.08 17.01
C LYS A 168 2.83 0.11 15.86
N VAL A 169 2.87 -0.86 14.97
CA VAL A 169 3.62 -0.78 13.70
C VAL A 169 2.61 -0.78 12.56
N THR A 170 2.80 0.13 11.62
CA THR A 170 1.98 0.21 10.42
C THR A 170 2.81 -0.16 9.20
N LEU A 171 2.37 -1.15 8.45
CA LEU A 171 2.91 -1.52 7.14
C LEU A 171 2.02 -0.88 6.07
N ILE A 172 2.62 -0.21 5.10
CA ILE A 172 1.92 0.50 4.01
C ILE A 172 2.46 0.01 2.68
N GLY A 173 1.59 -0.38 1.79
CA GLY A 173 2.00 -0.93 0.51
C GLY A 173 0.80 -1.36 -0.34
N VAL A 174 1.02 -2.36 -1.18
CA VAL A 174 0.02 -2.87 -2.12
C VAL A 174 -0.01 -4.39 -2.06
N ARG A 175 -1.17 -4.97 -2.34
CA ARG A 175 -1.28 -6.40 -2.57
C ARG A 175 -0.54 -6.76 -3.85
N ALA A 176 0.38 -7.74 -3.76
CA ALA A 176 1.12 -8.28 -4.90
C ALA A 176 0.37 -9.45 -5.56
#